data_fe15d71d4a4cf617238cf3b432fa449c
#
_entry.id   fe15d71d4a4cf617238cf3b432fa449c
#
_cell.length_a   1.000
_cell.length_b   1.000
_cell.length_c   1.000
_cell.angle_alpha   90.00
_cell.angle_beta   90.00
_cell.angle_gamma   90.00
#
_symmetry.space_group_name_H-M   'P 1'
#
loop_
_entity.id
_entity.type
_entity.pdbx_description
1 polymer ?
#
loop_
_entity_poly.entity_id
_entity_poly.type
_entity_poly.pdbx_seq_one_letter_code
_entity_poly.pdbx_strand_id
1 'polypeptide(L)' 'MDGGSERTRTVQPMIKLTRLSGSVFALNSDLIERVDASPDCHVTLTTGQRIAVCESVDEVIGKIRAWRVDVLARALRLAR' A
#
# COMPACT_ATOMS: atom_id res chain seq x y z
N MET A 1 4.82 14.19 -24.20
CA MET A 1 5.01 13.77 -23.83
C MET A 1 5.18 13.11 -23.03
N ASP A 2 4.80 12.76 -22.75
CA ASP A 2 4.90 12.25 -21.93
C ASP A 2 5.83 11.34 -21.77
N GLY A 3 6.66 11.15 -22.48
CA GLY A 3 7.73 10.30 -22.21
C GLY A 3 8.20 10.33 -20.81
N GLY A 4 7.90 11.36 -20.11
CA GLY A 4 8.27 11.46 -18.72
C GLY A 4 7.71 10.34 -17.90
N SER A 5 6.47 9.94 -18.17
CA SER A 5 5.87 8.88 -17.37
C SER A 5 6.54 7.55 -17.61
N GLU A 6 7.12 7.36 -18.78
CA GLU A 6 7.82 6.13 -19.04
C GLU A 6 9.10 6.04 -18.27
N ARG A 7 9.85 7.12 -18.24
CA ARG A 7 11.11 7.13 -17.55
C ARG A 7 10.96 7.05 -16.06
N THR A 8 9.87 7.59 -15.57
CA THR A 8 9.66 7.61 -14.14
C THR A 8 8.82 6.43 -13.72
N ARG A 9 8.71 5.43 -14.56
CA ARG A 9 7.93 4.28 -14.24
C ARG A 9 8.50 3.58 -13.04
N THR A 10 8.28 4.16 -11.91
CA THR A 10 8.62 3.57 -10.64
C THR A 10 7.45 2.71 -10.23
N VAL A 11 7.74 1.51 -9.81
CA VAL A 11 6.68 0.64 -9.32
C VAL A 11 6.15 1.22 -8.02
N GLN A 12 4.87 1.59 -8.02
CA GLN A 12 4.25 2.15 -6.83
C GLN A 12 3.79 1.01 -5.93
N PRO A 13 4.06 1.09 -4.63
CA PRO A 13 3.65 0.03 -3.69
C PRO A 13 2.17 0.18 -3.36
N MET A 14 1.32 -0.16 -4.30
CA MET A 14 -0.13 -0.02 -4.14
C MET A 14 -0.71 -1.26 -3.49
N ILE A 15 -1.46 -1.07 -2.42
CA ILE A 15 -2.19 -2.14 -1.76
C ILE A 15 -3.68 -1.81 -1.80
N LYS A 16 -4.51 -2.84 -1.77
CA LYS A 16 -5.96 -2.66 -1.77
C LYS A 16 -6.48 -2.84 -0.36
N LEU A 17 -7.28 -1.89 0.07
CA LEU A 17 -7.91 -1.92 1.38
C LEU A 17 -9.40 -1.67 1.21
N THR A 18 -10.17 -2.01 2.23
CA THR A 18 -11.62 -1.88 2.20
C THR A 18 -12.04 -0.89 3.27
N ARG A 19 -12.75 0.16 2.88
CA ARG A 19 -13.32 1.10 3.85
C ARG A 19 -14.40 0.40 4.64
N LEU A 20 -14.73 0.93 5.80
CA LEU A 20 -15.79 0.36 6.63
C LEU A 20 -17.11 0.31 5.88
N SER A 21 -17.31 1.18 4.91
CA SER A 21 -18.53 1.18 4.11
C SER A 21 -18.58 0.02 3.12
N GLY A 22 -17.47 -0.69 2.94
CA GLY A 22 -17.39 -1.80 2.01
C GLY A 22 -16.72 -1.47 0.68
N SER A 23 -16.46 -0.20 0.41
CA SER A 23 -15.83 0.15 -0.86
C SER A 23 -14.32 -0.14 -0.81
N VAL A 24 -13.81 -0.66 -1.92
CA VAL A 24 -12.39 -1.00 -2.04
C VAL A 24 -11.65 0.18 -2.65
N PHE A 25 -10.47 0.45 -2.15
CA PHE A 25 -9.62 1.49 -2.71
C PHE A 25 -8.17 1.03 -2.71
N ALA A 26 -7.39 1.65 -3.56
CA ALA A 26 -5.96 1.36 -3.65
C ALA A 26 -5.21 2.51 -2.98
N LEU A 27 -4.18 2.16 -2.23
CA LEU A 27 -3.41 3.14 -1.48
C LEU A 27 -1.93 2.87 -1.66
N ASN A 28 -1.16 3.93 -1.87
CA ASN A 28 0.29 3.83 -1.91
C ASN A 28 0.77 3.62 -0.47
N SER A 29 1.29 2.44 -0.17
CA SER A 29 1.67 2.11 1.19
C SER A 29 2.86 2.94 1.70
N ASP A 30 3.63 3.57 0.81
CA ASP A 30 4.70 4.46 1.24
C ASP A 30 4.16 5.71 1.91
N LEU A 31 2.88 6.01 1.74
CA LEU A 31 2.24 7.15 2.37
C LEU A 31 1.71 6.83 3.76
N ILE A 32 1.78 5.58 4.17
CA ILE A 32 1.29 5.17 5.48
C ILE A 32 2.34 5.47 6.53
N GLU A 33 1.97 6.28 7.50
CA GLU A 33 2.83 6.58 8.63
C GLU A 33 2.70 5.52 9.71
N ARG A 34 1.46 5.11 9.98
CA ARG A 34 1.24 4.07 10.98
C ARG A 34 -0.13 3.45 10.82
N VAL A 35 -0.31 2.30 11.44
CA VAL A 35 -1.56 1.56 11.44
C VAL A 35 -1.92 1.27 12.89
N ASP A 36 -3.13 1.64 13.29
CA ASP A 36 -3.62 1.45 14.65
C ASP A 36 -4.91 0.65 14.63
N ALA A 37 -5.22 0.01 15.73
CA ALA A 37 -6.39 -0.86 15.82
C ALA A 37 -7.39 -0.45 16.91
N SER A 38 -7.54 0.82 17.20
CA SER A 38 -8.40 1.23 18.31
C SER A 38 -9.31 2.38 17.90
N PRO A 39 -10.64 2.20 17.93
CA PRO A 39 -11.35 0.92 18.11
C PRO A 39 -11.34 0.06 16.86
N ASP A 40 -11.29 0.69 15.66
CA ASP A 40 -11.19 -0.01 14.39
C ASP A 40 -9.80 0.21 13.83
N CYS A 41 -9.42 -0.63 12.89
CA CYS A 41 -8.14 -0.46 12.24
C CYS A 41 -8.15 0.83 11.42
N HIS A 42 -7.15 1.66 11.64
CA HIS A 42 -6.99 2.92 10.92
C HIS A 42 -5.60 2.97 10.31
N VAL A 43 -5.53 3.44 9.07
CA VAL A 43 -4.24 3.79 8.49
C VAL A 43 -4.11 5.30 8.54
N THR A 44 -3.00 5.77 9.07
CA THR A 44 -2.72 7.21 9.14
C THR A 44 -1.67 7.53 8.10
N LEU A 45 -1.98 8.46 7.23
CA LEU A 45 -1.08 8.84 6.15
C LEU A 45 -0.13 9.94 6.61
N THR A 46 0.96 10.10 5.87
CA THR A 46 1.94 11.13 6.17
C THR A 46 1.36 12.53 6.11
N THR A 47 0.21 12.69 5.44
CA THR A 47 -0.51 13.97 5.39
C THR A 47 -1.31 14.22 6.65
N GLY A 48 -1.42 13.21 7.53
CA GLY A 48 -2.26 13.30 8.71
C GLY A 48 -3.65 12.73 8.52
N GLN A 49 -4.02 12.40 7.31
CA GLN A 49 -5.34 11.83 7.04
C GLN A 49 -5.42 10.43 7.63
N ARG A 50 -6.57 10.11 8.24
CA ARG A 50 -6.80 8.79 8.82
C ARG A 50 -7.96 8.14 8.08
N ILE A 51 -7.79 6.87 7.75
CA ILE A 51 -8.81 6.12 7.03
C ILE A 51 -9.09 4.83 7.80
N ALA A 52 -10.33 4.64 8.19
CA ALA A 52 -10.74 3.41 8.86
C ALA A 52 -10.96 2.32 7.82
N VAL A 53 -10.45 1.13 8.08
CA VAL A 53 -10.52 0.02 7.12
C VAL A 53 -11.01 -1.25 7.81
N CYS A 54 -11.51 -2.16 7.01
CA CYS A 54 -12.01 -3.45 7.51
C CYS A 54 -10.87 -4.41 7.83
N GLU A 55 -9.75 -4.29 7.13
CA GLU A 55 -8.60 -5.17 7.36
C GLU A 55 -8.03 -4.94 8.76
N SER A 56 -7.46 -5.99 9.33
CA SER A 56 -6.77 -5.87 10.61
C SER A 56 -5.38 -5.30 10.39
N VAL A 57 -4.74 -4.88 11.49
CA VAL A 57 -3.37 -4.38 11.42
C VAL A 57 -2.46 -5.42 10.76
N ASP A 58 -2.60 -6.67 11.17
CA ASP A 58 -1.76 -7.73 10.62
C ASP A 58 -2.03 -7.93 9.13
N GLU A 59 -3.27 -7.80 8.71
CA GLU A 59 -3.61 -7.94 7.29
C GLU A 59 -3.01 -6.80 6.47
N VAL A 60 -3.05 -5.58 7.00
CA VAL A 60 -2.46 -4.44 6.30
C VAL A 60 -0.95 -4.64 6.17
N ILE A 61 -0.31 -5.02 7.27
CA ILE A 61 1.14 -5.27 7.25
C ILE A 61 1.47 -6.39 6.29
N GLY A 62 0.64 -7.43 6.28
CA GLY A 62 0.84 -8.56 5.36
C GLY A 62 0.77 -8.14 3.91
N LYS A 63 -0.16 -7.25 3.56
CA LYS A 63 -0.28 -6.76 2.19
C LYS A 63 0.95 -5.98 1.77
N ILE A 64 1.48 -5.15 2.66
CA ILE A 64 2.68 -4.37 2.38
C ILE A 64 3.86 -5.31 2.17
N ARG A 65 3.99 -6.29 3.03
CA ARG A 65 5.09 -7.24 2.96
C ARG A 65 5.02 -8.09 1.69
N ALA A 66 3.83 -8.54 1.35
CA ALA A 66 3.64 -9.35 0.15
C ALA A 66 4.03 -8.58 -1.11
N TRP A 67 3.70 -7.29 -1.16
CA TRP A 67 4.07 -6.47 -2.29
C TRP A 67 5.60 -6.38 -2.42
N ARG A 68 6.29 -6.16 -1.29
CA ARG A 68 7.74 -6.03 -1.30
C ARG A 68 8.42 -7.31 -1.73
N VAL A 69 7.91 -8.44 -1.25
CA VAL A 69 8.46 -9.74 -1.63
C VAL A 69 8.28 -9.98 -3.12
N ASP A 70 7.11 -9.66 -3.65
CA ASP A 70 6.81 -9.85 -5.06
C ASP A 70 7.75 -9.02 -5.93
N VAL A 71 7.95 -7.76 -5.57
CA VAL A 71 8.82 -6.87 -6.33
C VAL A 71 10.26 -7.36 -6.29
N LEU A 72 10.72 -7.79 -5.13
CA LEU A 72 12.08 -8.30 -5.01
C LEU A 72 12.28 -9.55 -5.86
N ALA A 73 11.32 -10.45 -5.84
CA ALA A 73 11.40 -11.67 -6.63
C ALA A 73 11.49 -11.36 -8.12
N ARG A 74 10.71 -10.37 -8.58
CA ARG A 74 10.77 -9.97 -9.99
C ARG A 74 12.12 -9.37 -10.33
N ALA A 75 12.67 -8.55 -9.45
CA ALA A 75 13.97 -7.95 -9.68
C ALA A 75 15.05 -9.01 -9.79
N LEU A 76 15.00 -10.01 -8.93
CA LEU A 76 15.97 -11.09 -8.98
C LEU A 76 15.88 -11.89 -10.28
N ARG A 77 14.67 -12.11 -10.76
CA ARG A 77 14.49 -12.83 -12.02
C ARG A 77 15.04 -12.04 -13.20
N LEU A 78 14.83 -10.73 -13.16
CA LEU A 78 15.31 -9.87 -14.25
C LEU A 78 16.82 -9.71 -14.24
N ALA A 79 17.44 -9.87 -13.11
CA ALA A 79 18.89 -9.72 -12.98
C ALA A 79 19.67 -10.93 -13.49
N ARG A 80 18.98 -12.00 -13.85
CA ARG A 80 19.66 -13.22 -14.28
C ARG A 80 19.85 -13.28 -15.81
#